data_c8cfffc9e30dd4e338aa4d8cc0726643
#
_entry.id   c8cfffc9e30dd4e338aa4d8cc0726643
#
_cell.length_a   1.000
_cell.length_b   1.000
_cell.length_c   1.000
_cell.angle_alpha   90.00
_cell.angle_beta   90.00
_cell.angle_gamma   90.00
#
_symmetry.space_group_name_H-M   'P 1'
#
loop_
_entity.id
_entity.type
_entity.pdbx_description
1 polymer ?
#
loop_
_entity_poly.entity_id
_entity_poly.type
_entity_poly.pdbx_seq_one_letter_code
_entity_poly.pdbx_strand_id
1 'polypeptide(L)' 'MKIRCTNVIASTDKKVLTPFVKGSAYDAEPLIINGKVITNEWVINGAERPHKHDSGWIAIAGWKVKMFIPGIATFDEVK' A
#
# COMPACT_ATOMS: atom_id res chain seq x y z
N MET A 1 -9.97 4.78 4.77
CA MET A 1 -9.31 5.97 4.18
C MET A 1 -9.08 5.73 2.70
N LYS A 2 -9.44 6.67 1.86
CA LYS A 2 -9.18 6.58 0.43
C LYS A 2 -7.80 7.18 0.15
N ILE A 3 -6.98 6.45 -0.59
CA ILE A 3 -5.65 6.90 -0.97
C ILE A 3 -5.46 6.79 -2.48
N ARG A 4 -4.51 7.55 -2.99
CA ARG A 4 -4.14 7.52 -4.41
C ARG A 4 -2.67 7.18 -4.55
N CYS A 5 -2.37 6.27 -5.47
CA CYS A 5 -0.99 5.91 -5.78
C CYS A 5 -0.31 7.09 -6.50
N THR A 6 0.74 7.62 -5.89
CA THR A 6 1.46 8.78 -6.45
C THR A 6 2.70 8.37 -7.23
N ASN A 7 3.26 7.22 -6.91
CA ASN A 7 4.40 6.71 -7.65
C ASN A 7 4.52 5.20 -7.48
N VAL A 8 5.03 4.54 -8.50
CA VAL A 8 5.31 3.10 -8.48
C VAL A 8 6.79 2.94 -8.75
N ILE A 9 7.48 2.21 -7.86
CA ILE A 9 8.90 1.97 -8.01
C ILE A 9 9.08 0.85 -9.03
N ALA A 10 9.76 1.16 -10.14
CA ALA A 10 10.03 0.17 -11.16
C ALA A 10 11.00 -0.87 -10.63
N SER A 11 10.58 -2.13 -10.63
CA SER A 11 11.45 -3.23 -10.25
C SER A 11 12.26 -3.69 -11.45
N THR A 12 13.56 -3.90 -11.26
CA THR A 12 14.40 -4.53 -12.26
C THR A 12 14.24 -6.05 -12.24
N ASP A 13 13.61 -6.58 -11.19
CA ASP A 13 13.31 -7.99 -11.07
C ASP A 13 11.93 -8.25 -11.66
N LYS A 14 11.88 -8.92 -12.80
CA LYS A 14 10.62 -9.24 -13.49
C LYS A 14 9.72 -10.18 -12.69
N LYS A 15 10.24 -10.80 -11.63
CA LYS A 15 9.45 -11.67 -10.76
C LYS A 15 8.63 -10.87 -9.75
N VAL A 16 8.94 -9.61 -9.53
CA VAL A 16 8.21 -8.75 -8.62
C VAL A 16 7.11 -8.05 -9.41
N LEU A 17 5.88 -8.47 -9.18
CA LEU A 17 4.71 -7.82 -9.78
C LEU A 17 4.31 -6.64 -8.91
N THR A 18 4.06 -5.51 -9.56
CA THR A 18 3.58 -4.32 -8.87
C THR A 18 2.11 -4.14 -9.26
N PRO A 19 1.18 -4.54 -8.37
CA PRO A 19 -0.25 -4.49 -8.70
C PRO A 19 -0.85 -3.09 -8.62
N PHE A 20 -0.05 -2.11 -8.23
CA PHE A 20 -0.52 -0.74 -8.08
C PHE A 20 -0.29 0.06 -9.34
N VAL A 21 -1.24 0.93 -9.68
CA VAL A 21 -1.17 1.78 -10.86
C VAL A 21 -1.12 3.22 -10.42
N LYS A 22 -0.11 3.96 -10.88
CA LYS A 22 0.01 5.39 -10.58
C LYS A 22 -1.25 6.14 -11.02
N GLY A 23 -1.79 6.93 -10.11
CA GLY A 23 -3.01 7.69 -10.33
C GLY A 23 -4.29 6.98 -9.91
N SER A 24 -4.25 5.69 -9.67
CA SER A 24 -5.41 4.94 -9.22
C SER A 24 -5.62 5.08 -7.72
N ALA A 25 -6.89 4.98 -7.31
CA ALA A 25 -7.27 5.07 -5.90
C ALA A 25 -7.44 3.67 -5.29
N TYR A 26 -7.12 3.57 -4.02
CA TYR A 26 -7.23 2.33 -3.25
C TYR A 26 -7.78 2.64 -1.87
N ASP A 27 -8.28 1.63 -1.18
CA ASP A 27 -8.73 1.78 0.20
C ASP A 27 -7.65 1.31 1.17
N ALA A 28 -7.41 2.11 2.21
CA ALA A 28 -6.46 1.78 3.26
C ALA A 28 -7.18 1.76 4.60
N GLU A 29 -6.87 0.77 5.41
CA GLU A 29 -7.44 0.62 6.74
C GLU A 29 -6.31 0.49 7.77
N PRO A 30 -6.53 0.95 9.02
CA PRO A 30 -5.52 0.77 10.06
C PRO A 30 -5.18 -0.70 10.24
N LEU A 31 -3.90 -0.99 10.41
CA LEU A 31 -3.47 -2.34 10.73
C LEU A 31 -3.82 -2.64 12.18
N ILE A 32 -4.54 -3.74 12.38
CA ILE A 32 -4.96 -4.18 13.73
C ILE A 32 -4.35 -5.55 13.99
N ILE A 33 -3.62 -5.66 15.09
CA ILE A 33 -3.01 -6.92 15.52
C ILE A 33 -3.47 -7.19 16.95
N ASN A 34 -4.09 -8.36 17.16
CA ASN A 34 -4.60 -8.77 18.48
C ASN A 34 -5.51 -7.71 19.11
N GLY A 35 -6.35 -7.08 18.29
CA GLY A 35 -7.30 -6.06 18.76
C GLY A 35 -6.69 -4.67 18.99
N LYS A 36 -5.41 -4.49 18.71
CA LYS A 36 -4.74 -3.19 18.87
C LYS A 36 -4.41 -2.57 17.54
N VAL A 37 -4.70 -1.28 17.38
CA VAL A 37 -4.33 -0.51 16.21
C VAL A 37 -2.83 -0.23 16.26
N ILE A 38 -2.14 -0.61 15.21
CA ILE A 38 -0.71 -0.33 15.07
C ILE A 38 -0.55 1.06 14.48
N THR A 39 0.06 1.95 15.24
CA THR A 39 0.24 3.35 14.83
C THR A 39 1.11 3.46 13.58
N ASN A 40 0.69 4.30 12.63
CA ASN A 40 1.44 4.60 11.41
C ASN A 40 1.60 3.41 10.45
N GLU A 41 0.73 2.40 10.56
CA GLU A 41 0.71 1.29 9.62
C GLU A 41 -0.72 1.03 9.15
N TRP A 42 -0.85 0.67 7.88
CA TRP A 42 -2.14 0.45 7.24
C TRP A 42 -2.09 -0.80 6.37
N VAL A 43 -3.28 -1.35 6.11
CA VAL A 43 -3.47 -2.40 5.11
C VAL A 43 -4.15 -1.78 3.91
N ILE A 44 -3.57 -1.93 2.74
CA ILE A 44 -4.16 -1.47 1.49
C ILE A 44 -4.83 -2.65 0.82
N ASN A 45 -6.13 -2.54 0.59
CA ASN A 45 -6.94 -3.59 -0.03
C ASN A 45 -7.17 -3.30 -1.51
N GLY A 46 -7.53 -4.34 -2.25
CA GLY A 46 -7.87 -4.20 -3.65
C GLY A 46 -6.76 -4.53 -4.64
N ALA A 47 -5.53 -4.71 -4.14
CA ALA A 47 -4.42 -5.15 -4.97
C ALA A 47 -4.05 -6.57 -4.56
N GLU A 48 -4.19 -7.52 -5.47
CA GLU A 48 -3.92 -8.93 -5.18
C GLU A 48 -2.42 -9.21 -5.09
N ARG A 49 -2.06 -10.07 -4.16
CA ARG A 49 -0.71 -10.62 -4.09
C ARG A 49 -0.66 -11.89 -4.92
N PRO A 50 0.35 -12.05 -5.79
CA PRO A 50 0.41 -13.18 -6.72
C PRO A 50 0.40 -14.56 -6.06
N HIS A 51 0.89 -14.68 -4.85
CA HIS A 51 1.06 -15.98 -4.19
C HIS A 51 0.42 -16.04 -2.81
N LYS A 52 -0.51 -15.15 -2.52
CA LYS A 52 -1.19 -15.08 -1.23
C LYS A 52 -2.69 -15.08 -1.44
N HIS A 53 -3.40 -15.67 -0.47
CA HIS A 53 -4.86 -15.68 -0.48
C HIS A 53 -5.45 -14.37 0.01
N ASP A 54 -4.66 -13.59 0.72
CA ASP A 54 -5.08 -12.26 1.17
C ASP A 54 -4.65 -11.21 0.16
N SER A 55 -5.44 -10.16 0.02
CA SER A 55 -5.17 -9.04 -0.88
C SER A 55 -4.56 -7.85 -0.15
N GLY A 56 -4.19 -8.02 1.10
CA GLY A 56 -3.69 -6.94 1.93
C GLY A 56 -2.20 -6.68 1.75
N TRP A 57 -1.86 -5.43 1.54
CA TRP A 57 -0.48 -4.96 1.50
C TRP A 57 -0.25 -4.01 2.67
N ILE A 58 0.84 -4.19 3.41
CA ILE A 58 1.13 -3.34 4.56
C ILE A 58 1.91 -2.11 4.12
N ALA A 59 1.34 -0.94 4.39
CA ALA A 59 1.99 0.34 4.15
C ALA A 59 2.35 1.00 5.47
N ILE A 60 3.43 1.77 5.47
CA ILE A 60 3.89 2.51 6.64
C ILE A 60 3.87 4.00 6.36
N ALA A 61 3.82 4.80 7.43
CA ALA A 61 3.78 6.25 7.33
C ALA A 61 5.02 6.78 6.60
N GLY A 62 4.81 7.65 5.62
CA GLY A 62 5.86 8.21 4.82
C GLY A 62 6.32 9.57 5.31
N TRP A 63 7.50 9.99 4.85
CA TRP A 63 8.07 11.30 5.17
C TRP A 63 7.46 12.43 4.32
N LYS A 64 7.42 12.23 3.00
CA LYS A 64 6.88 13.19 2.05
C LYS A 64 5.56 12.78 1.45
N VAL A 65 5.09 11.59 1.77
CA VAL A 65 3.82 11.02 1.31
C VAL A 65 3.06 10.51 2.53
N LYS A 66 1.76 10.31 2.40
CA LYS A 66 0.95 9.83 3.51
C LYS A 66 1.41 8.46 3.99
N MET A 67 1.63 7.55 3.05
CA MET A 67 2.09 6.19 3.35
C MET A 67 2.81 5.60 2.13
N PHE A 68 3.59 4.56 2.36
CA PHE A 68 4.27 3.87 1.27
C PHE A 68 4.46 2.39 1.61
N ILE A 69 4.58 1.58 0.56
CA ILE A 69 4.99 0.19 0.69
C ILE A 69 6.45 0.15 0.24
N PRO A 70 7.39 -0.17 1.15
CA PRO A 70 8.82 -0.11 0.83
C PRO A 70 9.17 -0.90 -0.43
N GLY A 71 9.86 -0.23 -1.36
CA GLY A 71 10.28 -0.84 -2.61
C GLY A 71 9.18 -1.07 -3.64
N ILE A 72 7.95 -0.68 -3.36
CA ILE A 72 6.80 -0.96 -4.22
C ILE A 72 6.13 0.31 -4.72
N ALA A 73 5.55 1.11 -3.82
CA ALA A 73 4.76 2.26 -4.24
C ALA A 73 4.60 3.28 -3.11
N THR A 74 4.24 4.51 -3.49
CA THR A 74 3.91 5.58 -2.55
C THR A 74 2.47 6.03 -2.77
N PHE A 75 1.85 6.53 -1.71
CA PHE A 75 0.44 6.91 -1.72
C PHE A 75 0.21 8.18 -0.93
N ASP A 76 -0.78 8.97 -1.36
CA ASP A 76 -1.28 10.11 -0.62
C ASP A 76 -2.77 9.97 -0.35
N GLU A 77 -3.24 10.64 0.70
CA GLU A 77 -4.64 10.62 1.04
C GLU A 77 -5.46 11.43 0.02
N VAL A 78 -6.57 10.87 -0.41
CA VAL A 78 -7.54 11.57 -1.26
C VAL A 78 -8.52 12.29 -0.33
N LYS A 79 -8.56 13.59 -0.47
CA LYS A 79 -9.48 14.42 0.33
C LYS A 79 -10.77 14.71 -0.42
#